data_5b6a68855d0196cd11eef82b50d6d6af
#
_entry.id   5b6a68855d0196cd11eef82b50d6d6af
#
_cell.length_a   1.000
_cell.length_b   1.000
_cell.length_c   1.000
_cell.angle_alpha   90.00
_cell.angle_beta   90.00
_cell.angle_gamma   90.00
#
_symmetry.space_group_name_H-M   'P 1'
#
loop_
_entity.id
_entity.type
_entity.pdbx_description
1 polymer ?
#
loop_
_entity_poly.entity_id
_entity_poly.type
_entity_poly.pdbx_seq_one_letter_code
_entity_poly.pdbx_strand_id
1 'polypeptide(L)'
;MDMEKETLFEQIKGGLIVSCQALETEPLYTKEGGVMPLMAKAAAMSGAVGIRANTVRDITQIKQVVDLPVIGIIKKDYPGTPMYITVTMNEVDELVACGVDILAVQGTGALRPDGSTSAQFIRAIKAKYPDQLL
;
A
#
# COMPACT_ATOMS: atom_id res chain seq x y z
N MET A 1 20.69 -5.59 8.18
CA MET A 1 19.46 -5.39 7.39
C MET A 1 19.33 -6.57 6.44
N ASP A 2 18.11 -6.99 6.19
CA ASP A 2 17.83 -8.10 5.30
C ASP A 2 18.22 -7.76 3.85
N MET A 3 18.91 -8.68 3.13
CA MET A 3 19.35 -8.48 1.74
C MET A 3 18.18 -8.15 0.79
N GLU A 4 17.00 -8.72 1.04
CA GLU A 4 15.81 -8.44 0.24
C GLU A 4 15.36 -6.98 0.38
N LYS A 5 15.41 -6.45 1.58
CA LYS A 5 15.09 -5.05 1.87
C LYS A 5 16.07 -4.08 1.21
N GLU A 6 17.36 -4.38 1.30
CA GLU A 6 18.40 -3.58 0.64
C GLU A 6 18.21 -3.58 -0.88
N THR A 7 17.93 -4.73 -1.47
CA THR A 7 17.67 -4.86 -2.90
C THR A 7 16.46 -4.05 -3.33
N LEU A 8 15.38 -4.07 -2.54
CA LEU A 8 14.17 -3.30 -2.81
C LEU A 8 14.44 -1.79 -2.77
N PHE A 9 15.15 -1.32 -1.75
CA PHE A 9 15.52 0.09 -1.66
C PHE A 9 16.42 0.55 -2.80
N GLU A 10 17.36 -0.27 -3.23
CA GLU A 10 18.19 0.04 -4.39
C GLU A 10 17.38 0.12 -5.68
N GLN A 11 16.35 -0.72 -5.85
CA GLN A 11 15.46 -0.68 -7.01
C GLN A 11 14.68 0.63 -7.11
N ILE A 12 14.23 1.19 -6.00
CA ILE A 12 13.41 2.41 -5.99
C ILE A 12 14.22 3.69 -5.82
N LYS A 13 15.49 3.59 -5.47
CA LYS A 13 16.34 4.73 -5.17
C LYS A 13 16.52 5.64 -6.38
N GLY A 14 16.27 6.93 -6.18
CA GLY A 14 16.46 7.94 -7.22
C GLY A 14 15.44 7.91 -8.35
N GLY A 15 14.47 7.00 -8.30
CA GLY A 15 13.43 6.89 -9.31
C GLY A 15 12.10 7.49 -8.89
N LEU A 16 11.10 7.37 -9.76
CA LEU A 16 9.74 7.84 -9.53
C LEU A 16 8.84 6.68 -9.15
N ILE A 17 8.13 6.82 -8.03
CA ILE A 17 7.03 5.93 -7.63
C ILE A 17 5.73 6.60 -8.04
N VAL A 18 4.92 5.91 -8.84
CA VAL A 18 3.66 6.47 -9.36
C VAL A 18 2.47 5.93 -8.57
N SER A 19 1.63 6.86 -8.12
CA SER A 19 0.38 6.52 -7.43
C SER A 19 -0.69 6.16 -8.48
N CYS A 20 -1.17 4.92 -8.43
CA CYS A 20 -2.25 4.41 -9.29
C CYS A 20 -3.45 4.10 -8.41
N GLN A 21 -4.28 5.11 -8.16
CA GLN A 21 -5.41 5.03 -7.25
C GLN A 21 -6.61 5.79 -7.80
N ALA A 22 -7.81 5.27 -7.58
CA ALA A 22 -9.06 5.97 -7.80
C ALA A 22 -10.08 5.55 -6.72
N LEU A 23 -10.60 6.52 -5.99
CA LEU A 23 -11.67 6.32 -5.02
C LEU A 23 -13.03 6.26 -5.75
N GLU A 24 -14.05 5.72 -5.09
CA GLU A 24 -15.37 5.49 -5.70
C GLU A 24 -16.00 6.72 -6.33
N THR A 25 -15.65 7.92 -5.84
CA THR A 25 -16.17 9.20 -6.36
C THR A 25 -15.31 9.79 -7.47
N GLU A 26 -14.20 9.17 -7.81
CA GLU A 26 -13.24 9.70 -8.77
C GLU A 26 -13.48 9.15 -10.19
N PRO A 27 -13.11 9.93 -11.25
CA PRO A 27 -13.48 9.59 -12.63
C PRO A 27 -12.94 8.26 -13.15
N LEU A 28 -11.78 7.82 -12.68
CA LEU A 28 -11.13 6.59 -13.16
C LEU A 28 -11.52 5.36 -12.32
N TYR A 29 -12.43 5.51 -11.38
CA TYR A 29 -12.95 4.38 -10.62
C TYR A 29 -13.95 3.59 -11.47
N THR A 30 -13.81 2.27 -11.44
CA THR A 30 -14.79 1.34 -11.97
C THR A 30 -15.08 0.27 -10.93
N LYS A 31 -16.31 -0.20 -10.89
CA LYS A 31 -16.75 -1.18 -9.89
C LYS A 31 -15.96 -2.49 -9.97
N GLU A 32 -15.61 -2.91 -11.18
CA GLU A 32 -14.88 -4.16 -11.44
C GLU A 32 -13.36 -3.99 -11.43
N GLY A 33 -12.87 -2.74 -11.35
CA GLY A 33 -11.45 -2.45 -11.51
C GLY A 33 -11.04 -2.42 -12.98
N GLY A 34 -9.78 -2.75 -13.25
CA GLY A 34 -9.25 -2.85 -14.62
C GLY A 34 -8.58 -1.58 -15.14
N VAL A 35 -8.83 -0.40 -14.55
CA VAL A 35 -8.21 0.86 -14.99
C VAL A 35 -6.85 1.07 -14.36
N MET A 36 -6.71 0.82 -13.05
CA MET A 36 -5.45 1.03 -12.34
C MET A 36 -4.30 0.16 -12.89
N PRO A 37 -4.50 -1.12 -13.27
CA PRO A 37 -3.44 -1.87 -13.95
C PRO A 37 -3.00 -1.25 -15.28
N LEU A 38 -3.88 -0.58 -16.03
CA LEU A 38 -3.50 0.15 -17.24
C LEU A 38 -2.62 1.37 -16.91
N MET A 39 -2.95 2.09 -15.86
CA MET A 39 -2.13 3.21 -15.38
C MET A 39 -0.75 2.71 -14.93
N ALA A 40 -0.70 1.60 -14.20
CA ALA A 40 0.56 1.00 -13.75
C ALA A 40 1.43 0.56 -14.93
N LYS A 41 0.83 -0.05 -15.97
CA LYS A 41 1.56 -0.40 -17.20
C LYS A 41 2.15 0.83 -17.88
N ALA A 42 1.36 1.89 -18.03
CA ALA A 42 1.83 3.15 -18.62
C ALA A 42 2.98 3.75 -17.80
N ALA A 43 2.88 3.74 -16.48
CA ALA A 43 3.93 4.19 -15.58
C ALA A 43 5.22 3.37 -15.74
N ALA A 44 5.10 2.05 -15.77
CA ALA A 44 6.23 1.14 -15.96
C ALA A 44 6.92 1.37 -17.31
N MET A 45 6.17 1.51 -18.37
CA MET A 45 6.68 1.81 -19.73
C MET A 45 7.38 3.16 -19.79
N SER A 46 7.02 4.10 -18.92
CA SER A 46 7.62 5.44 -18.85
C SER A 46 8.82 5.50 -17.88
N GLY A 47 9.20 4.39 -17.28
CA GLY A 47 10.39 4.28 -16.43
C GLY A 47 10.14 4.44 -14.94
N ALA A 48 8.89 4.34 -14.46
CA ALA A 48 8.62 4.29 -13.03
C ALA A 48 9.32 3.09 -12.39
N VAL A 49 9.76 3.26 -11.15
CA VAL A 49 10.50 2.22 -10.40
C VAL A 49 9.65 1.55 -9.33
N GLY A 50 8.45 2.02 -9.09
CA GLY A 50 7.50 1.46 -8.14
C GLY A 50 6.11 2.04 -8.34
N ILE A 51 5.13 1.35 -7.76
CA ILE A 51 3.71 1.73 -7.81
C ILE A 51 3.17 1.83 -6.39
N ARG A 52 2.42 2.89 -6.10
CA ARG A 52 1.64 2.98 -4.87
C ARG A 52 0.18 2.76 -5.22
N ALA A 53 -0.45 1.78 -4.58
CA ALA A 53 -1.81 1.36 -4.93
C ALA A 53 -2.68 1.16 -3.69
N ASN A 54 -3.98 1.32 -3.89
CA ASN A 54 -5.01 1.21 -2.87
C ASN A 54 -5.94 0.05 -3.19
N THR A 55 -6.35 -0.70 -2.19
CA THR A 55 -7.27 -1.84 -2.21
C THR A 55 -6.65 -3.14 -2.75
N VAL A 56 -7.08 -4.25 -2.16
CA VAL A 56 -6.66 -5.60 -2.56
C VAL A 56 -6.96 -5.85 -4.04
N ARG A 57 -8.13 -5.43 -4.52
CA ARG A 57 -8.53 -5.63 -5.92
C ARG A 57 -7.52 -4.99 -6.89
N ASP A 58 -7.25 -3.71 -6.71
CA ASP A 58 -6.38 -2.96 -7.62
C ASP A 58 -4.92 -3.41 -7.49
N ILE A 59 -4.45 -3.66 -6.27
CA ILE A 59 -3.10 -4.19 -6.03
C ILE A 59 -2.91 -5.53 -6.73
N THR A 60 -3.86 -6.43 -6.59
CA THR A 60 -3.82 -7.76 -7.22
C THR A 60 -3.77 -7.64 -8.75
N GLN A 61 -4.62 -6.80 -9.32
CA GLN A 61 -4.65 -6.59 -10.78
C GLN A 61 -3.37 -5.94 -11.30
N ILE A 62 -2.82 -4.98 -10.56
CA ILE A 62 -1.54 -4.33 -10.90
C ILE A 62 -0.40 -5.34 -10.90
N LYS A 63 -0.31 -6.19 -9.88
CA LYS A 63 0.75 -7.19 -9.76
C LYS A 63 0.71 -8.24 -10.87
N GLN A 64 -0.42 -8.44 -11.51
CA GLN A 64 -0.56 -9.34 -12.66
C GLN A 64 0.05 -8.78 -13.95
N VAL A 65 0.22 -7.46 -14.05
CA VAL A 65 0.62 -6.80 -15.31
C VAL A 65 1.95 -6.04 -15.22
N VAL A 66 2.46 -5.75 -14.03
CA VAL A 66 3.77 -5.11 -13.85
C VAL A 66 4.61 -5.87 -12.84
N ASP A 67 5.93 -5.88 -13.06
CA ASP A 67 6.92 -6.47 -12.16
C ASP A 67 7.72 -5.34 -11.50
N LEU A 68 7.03 -4.51 -10.74
CA LEU A 68 7.62 -3.41 -9.97
C LEU A 68 7.24 -3.56 -8.50
N PRO A 69 8.07 -3.06 -7.58
CA PRO A 69 7.67 -2.98 -6.17
C PRO A 69 6.35 -2.23 -6.01
N VAL A 70 5.45 -2.78 -5.20
CA VAL A 70 4.15 -2.18 -4.91
C VAL A 70 4.10 -1.76 -3.45
N ILE A 71 3.84 -0.47 -3.23
CA ILE A 71 3.50 0.08 -1.92
C ILE A 71 1.99 0.01 -1.78
N GLY A 72 1.51 -0.81 -0.85
CA GLY A 72 0.08 -1.04 -0.67
C GLY A 72 -0.51 -0.29 0.50
N ILE A 73 -1.69 0.27 0.27
CA ILE A 73 -2.54 0.88 1.30
C ILE A 73 -3.98 0.40 1.13
N ILE A 74 -4.77 0.55 2.18
CA ILE A 74 -6.24 0.46 2.10
C ILE A 74 -6.82 1.70 2.76
N LYS A 75 -7.53 2.51 1.98
CA LYS A 75 -8.25 3.68 2.47
C LYS A 75 -9.64 3.26 2.92
N LYS A 76 -9.95 3.53 4.19
CA LYS A 76 -11.24 3.23 4.78
C LYS A 76 -11.48 4.17 5.95
N ASP A 77 -12.64 4.82 5.97
CA ASP A 77 -13.05 5.69 7.07
C ASP A 77 -13.55 4.88 8.26
N TYR A 78 -13.21 5.32 9.46
CA TYR A 78 -13.67 4.75 10.71
C TYR A 78 -14.27 5.84 11.59
N PRO A 79 -15.39 5.58 12.30
CA PRO A 79 -15.93 6.54 13.25
C PRO A 79 -14.95 6.77 14.41
N GLY A 80 -14.91 8.01 14.91
CA GLY A 80 -14.11 8.36 16.08
C GLY A 80 -12.64 8.65 15.85
N THR A 81 -12.16 8.56 14.61
CA THR A 81 -10.79 8.91 14.25
C THR A 81 -10.74 9.59 12.87
N PRO A 82 -9.82 10.57 12.66
CA PRO A 82 -9.60 11.14 11.33
C PRO A 82 -8.71 10.26 10.44
N MET A 83 -8.15 9.17 10.97
CA MET A 83 -7.31 8.27 10.20
C MET A 83 -8.13 7.50 9.16
N TYR A 84 -7.55 7.30 7.97
CA TYR A 84 -8.22 6.59 6.88
C TYR A 84 -7.28 5.75 5.99
N ILE A 85 -5.97 5.71 6.29
CA ILE A 85 -4.99 4.94 5.50
C ILE A 85 -4.44 3.80 6.34
N THR A 86 -4.81 2.57 6.00
CA THR A 86 -4.36 1.33 6.66
C THR A 86 -4.47 1.47 8.18
N VAL A 87 -5.69 1.63 8.66
CA VAL A 87 -5.96 2.09 10.02
C VAL A 87 -5.92 0.97 11.05
N THR A 88 -6.35 -0.24 10.67
CA THR A 88 -6.46 -1.39 11.60
C THR A 88 -5.66 -2.59 11.13
N MET A 89 -5.47 -3.55 12.02
CA MET A 89 -4.79 -4.81 11.70
C MET A 89 -5.53 -5.61 10.61
N ASN A 90 -6.83 -5.43 10.44
CA ASN A 90 -7.58 -6.08 9.36
C ASN A 90 -7.04 -5.67 7.99
N GLU A 91 -6.81 -4.38 7.74
CA GLU A 91 -6.25 -3.89 6.49
C GLU A 91 -4.80 -4.34 6.31
N VAL A 92 -4.02 -4.39 7.39
CA VAL A 92 -2.66 -4.93 7.36
C VAL A 92 -2.67 -6.40 6.92
N ASP A 93 -3.53 -7.21 7.51
CA ASP A 93 -3.65 -8.65 7.17
C ASP A 93 -4.02 -8.83 5.69
N GLU A 94 -4.95 -8.04 5.18
CA GLU A 94 -5.36 -8.09 3.77
C GLU A 94 -4.21 -7.70 2.83
N LEU A 95 -3.46 -6.66 3.17
CA LEU A 95 -2.32 -6.20 2.35
C LEU A 95 -1.19 -7.21 2.34
N VAL A 96 -0.86 -7.79 3.48
CA VAL A 96 0.16 -8.85 3.56
C VAL A 96 -0.27 -10.06 2.73
N ALA A 97 -1.53 -10.46 2.84
CA ALA A 97 -2.07 -11.60 2.10
C ALA A 97 -2.04 -11.40 0.59
N CYS A 98 -2.22 -10.17 0.09
CA CYS A 98 -2.13 -9.91 -1.35
C CYS A 98 -0.70 -9.66 -1.85
N GLY A 99 0.30 -9.72 -0.98
CA GLY A 99 1.71 -9.73 -1.35
C GLY A 99 2.30 -8.36 -1.68
N VAL A 100 1.91 -7.30 -0.96
CA VAL A 100 2.56 -6.00 -1.13
C VAL A 100 4.04 -6.08 -0.76
N ASP A 101 4.87 -5.37 -1.49
CA ASP A 101 6.31 -5.32 -1.22
C ASP A 101 6.61 -4.38 -0.04
N ILE A 102 5.91 -3.27 0.02
CA ILE A 102 5.97 -2.31 1.12
C ILE A 102 4.55 -2.07 1.62
N LEU A 103 4.35 -2.26 2.92
CA LEU A 103 3.10 -1.94 3.60
C LEU A 103 3.17 -0.49 4.10
N ALA A 104 2.22 0.34 3.74
CA ALA A 104 2.17 1.71 4.23
C ALA A 104 0.99 1.93 5.16
N VAL A 105 1.24 2.59 6.28
CA VAL A 105 0.24 2.91 7.29
C VAL A 105 0.26 4.40 7.61
N GLN A 106 -0.87 4.93 8.02
CA GLN A 106 -0.93 6.31 8.51
C GLN A 106 -0.23 6.41 9.87
N GLY A 107 0.76 7.28 9.96
CA GLY A 107 1.61 7.45 11.16
C GLY A 107 1.40 8.79 11.88
N THR A 108 0.19 9.36 11.79
CA THR A 108 -0.14 10.64 12.45
C THR A 108 -0.33 10.48 13.96
N GLY A 109 -0.42 11.60 14.67
CA GLY A 109 -0.60 11.62 16.12
C GLY A 109 -1.99 11.25 16.61
N ALA A 110 -2.97 11.04 15.73
CA ALA A 110 -4.30 10.61 16.12
C ALA A 110 -4.30 9.17 16.64
N LEU A 111 -5.28 8.82 17.45
CA LEU A 111 -5.46 7.46 17.94
C LEU A 111 -6.27 6.63 16.93
N ARG A 112 -5.99 5.35 16.88
CA ARG A 112 -6.76 4.38 16.10
C ARG A 112 -8.07 4.03 16.82
N PRO A 113 -9.03 3.37 16.13
CA PRO A 113 -10.32 3.02 16.73
C PRO A 113 -10.24 2.24 18.04
N ASP A 114 -9.19 1.42 18.21
CA ASP A 114 -8.94 0.66 19.44
C ASP A 114 -8.22 1.45 20.53
N GLY A 115 -7.95 2.74 20.31
CA GLY A 115 -7.25 3.62 21.24
C GLY A 115 -5.72 3.54 21.16
N SER A 116 -5.16 2.74 20.26
CA SER A 116 -3.70 2.62 20.12
C SER A 116 -3.09 3.82 19.40
N THR A 117 -1.84 4.12 19.75
CA THR A 117 -1.00 5.08 19.05
C THR A 117 -0.40 4.47 17.79
N SER A 118 0.09 5.32 16.88
CA SER A 118 0.81 4.84 15.69
C SER A 118 2.04 4.01 16.06
N ALA A 119 2.78 4.41 17.10
CA ALA A 119 3.95 3.64 17.57
C ALA A 119 3.56 2.24 18.05
N GLN A 120 2.48 2.11 18.82
CA GLN A 120 1.96 0.83 19.29
C GLN A 120 1.52 -0.05 18.11
N PHE A 121 0.83 0.53 17.15
CA PHE A 121 0.36 -0.16 15.94
C PHE A 121 1.52 -0.68 15.09
N ILE A 122 2.53 0.14 14.86
CA ILE A 122 3.73 -0.26 14.10
C ILE A 122 4.45 -1.41 14.80
N ARG A 123 4.60 -1.36 16.13
CA ARG A 123 5.21 -2.46 16.89
C ARG A 123 4.41 -3.76 16.75
N ALA A 124 3.07 -3.66 16.81
CA ALA A 124 2.19 -4.83 16.65
C ALA A 124 2.33 -5.44 15.25
N ILE A 125 2.41 -4.62 14.21
CA ILE A 125 2.63 -5.08 12.83
C ILE A 125 3.98 -5.81 12.72
N LYS A 126 5.04 -5.21 13.23
CA LYS A 126 6.39 -5.80 13.17
C LYS A 126 6.50 -7.10 13.95
N ALA A 127 5.75 -7.22 15.04
CA ALA A 127 5.69 -8.46 15.82
C ALA A 127 4.96 -9.58 15.05
N LYS A 128 3.85 -9.23 14.37
CA LYS A 128 3.05 -10.20 13.61
C LYS A 128 3.69 -10.58 12.27
N TYR A 129 4.30 -9.62 11.59
CA TYR A 129 4.88 -9.77 10.26
C TYR A 129 6.32 -9.23 10.23
N PRO A 130 7.27 -9.93 10.89
CA PRO A 130 8.64 -9.42 11.04
C PRO A 130 9.39 -9.24 9.71
N ASP A 131 9.01 -9.98 8.68
CA ASP A 131 9.67 -9.90 7.36
C ASP A 131 9.02 -8.87 6.42
N GLN A 132 7.84 -8.34 6.78
CA GLN A 132 7.15 -7.35 5.97
C GLN A 132 7.80 -5.97 6.11
N LEU A 133 8.19 -5.39 4.98
CA LEU A 133 8.70 -4.02 4.96
C LEU A 133 7.55 -3.03 5.19
N LEU A 134 7.75 -2.09 6.14
CA LEU A 134 6.76 -1.13 6.61
C LEU A 134 7.30 0.30 6.46
#